data_a0d701027203a4fdf0dd87ce2065c0d1
#
_entry.id   a0d701027203a4fdf0dd87ce2065c0d1
#
_cell.length_a   1.000
_cell.length_b   1.000
_cell.length_c   1.000
_cell.angle_alpha   90.00
_cell.angle_beta   90.00
_cell.angle_gamma   90.00
#
_symmetry.space_group_name_H-M   'P 1'
#
loop_
_entity.id
_entity.type
_entity.pdbx_description
1 polymer ?
#
loop_
_entity_poly.entity_id
_entity_poly.type
_entity_poly.pdbx_seq_one_letter_code
_entity_poly.pdbx_strand_id
1 'polypeptide(L)'
;LTEREDVYADLTFENVSEVANELMELYKSGAFNKIYVVYNRFVNAATQRIETEQFLPIQAPEVDSSKATTGDYIFEPSKEEIIEDLIPKSLKVQLFKAILDSNAAEHGARMTAMHKATDNASDLQKELKLSYNKARQAAITNEILEIVGGAEALNA
;
A
#
# COMPACT_ATOMS: atom_id res chain seq x y z
N LEU A 1 15.99 9.43 -15.49
CA LEU A 1 14.96 8.88 -14.58
C LEU A 1 13.65 9.53 -14.99
N THR A 2 12.75 8.75 -15.57
CA THR A 2 11.45 9.23 -16.03
C THR A 2 10.43 8.89 -14.95
N GLU A 3 9.77 9.89 -14.39
CA GLU A 3 8.59 9.67 -13.56
C GLU A 3 7.44 9.25 -14.47
N ARG A 4 6.84 8.10 -14.19
CA ARG A 4 5.73 7.51 -14.95
C ARG A 4 4.49 7.48 -14.06
N GLU A 5 3.96 8.67 -13.72
CA GLU A 5 2.71 8.82 -12.96
C GLU A 5 1.49 8.31 -13.73
N ASP A 6 1.58 8.32 -15.06
CA ASP A 6 0.56 7.81 -15.98
C ASP A 6 0.19 6.35 -15.71
N VAL A 7 1.17 5.51 -15.30
CA VAL A 7 0.93 4.09 -14.98
C VAL A 7 -0.02 3.90 -13.79
N TYR A 8 -0.01 4.82 -12.82
CA TYR A 8 -0.92 4.76 -11.68
C TYR A 8 -2.29 5.35 -11.97
N ALA A 9 -2.40 6.25 -12.96
CA ALA A 9 -3.67 6.81 -13.39
C ALA A 9 -4.52 5.79 -14.15
N ASP A 10 -3.88 4.95 -14.97
CA ASP A 10 -4.53 3.86 -15.70
C ASP A 10 -3.68 2.58 -15.57
N LEU A 11 -3.93 1.83 -14.50
CA LEU A 11 -3.18 0.64 -14.14
C LEU A 11 -3.63 -0.58 -14.97
N THR A 12 -3.26 -0.57 -16.24
CA THR A 12 -3.48 -1.69 -17.17
C THR A 12 -2.22 -2.50 -17.38
N PHE A 13 -2.39 -3.76 -17.75
CA PHE A 13 -1.26 -4.62 -18.10
C PHE A 13 -0.47 -4.08 -19.30
N GLU A 14 -1.13 -3.41 -20.23
CA GLU A 14 -0.53 -2.84 -21.42
C GLU A 14 0.44 -1.72 -21.06
N ASN A 15 0.01 -0.73 -20.27
CA ASN A 15 0.84 0.39 -19.83
C ASN A 15 2.08 -0.08 -19.02
N VAL A 16 1.88 -1.06 -18.14
CA VAL A 16 3.00 -1.64 -17.37
C VAL A 16 3.95 -2.46 -18.26
N SER A 17 3.41 -3.12 -19.29
CA SER A 17 4.21 -3.89 -20.24
C SER A 17 5.13 -3.00 -21.07
N GLU A 18 4.73 -1.77 -21.39
CA GLU A 18 5.60 -0.78 -22.03
C GLU A 18 6.79 -0.43 -21.16
N VAL A 19 6.57 -0.15 -19.88
CA VAL A 19 7.64 0.12 -18.90
C VAL A 19 8.58 -1.09 -18.78
N ALA A 20 8.02 -2.29 -18.72
CA ALA A 20 8.84 -3.50 -18.67
C ALA A 20 9.71 -3.67 -19.93
N ASN A 21 9.18 -3.32 -21.11
CA ASN A 21 9.95 -3.36 -22.36
C ASN A 21 11.09 -2.33 -22.32
N GLU A 22 10.84 -1.09 -21.90
CA GLU A 22 11.87 -0.05 -21.73
C GLU A 22 13.00 -0.53 -20.81
N LEU A 23 12.65 -1.14 -19.67
CA LEU A 23 13.64 -1.67 -18.72
C LEU A 23 14.47 -2.82 -19.33
N MET A 24 13.83 -3.71 -20.09
CA MET A 24 14.53 -4.79 -20.79
C MET A 24 15.48 -4.26 -21.88
N GLU A 25 15.09 -3.22 -22.61
CA GLU A 25 15.94 -2.57 -23.61
C GLU A 25 17.14 -1.86 -22.97
N LEU A 26 16.95 -1.14 -21.87
CA LEU A 26 18.03 -0.51 -21.12
C LEU A 26 19.02 -1.54 -20.58
N TYR A 27 18.55 -2.70 -20.16
CA TYR A 27 19.42 -3.79 -19.74
C TYR A 27 20.18 -4.39 -20.93
N LYS A 28 19.49 -4.65 -22.05
CA LYS A 28 20.11 -5.20 -23.28
C LYS A 28 21.16 -4.26 -23.87
N SER A 29 20.94 -2.95 -23.80
CA SER A 29 21.91 -1.94 -24.26
C SER A 29 23.16 -1.82 -23.38
N GLY A 30 23.18 -2.49 -22.23
CA GLY A 30 24.29 -2.43 -21.28
C GLY A 30 24.35 -1.14 -20.45
N ALA A 31 23.28 -0.32 -20.49
CA ALA A 31 23.20 0.90 -19.69
C ALA A 31 23.20 0.58 -18.19
N PHE A 32 22.61 -0.55 -17.81
CA PHE A 32 22.56 -1.03 -16.43
C PHE A 32 22.93 -2.52 -16.35
N ASN A 33 23.74 -2.88 -15.34
CA ASN A 33 24.15 -4.26 -15.09
C ASN A 33 23.14 -5.03 -14.23
N LYS A 34 22.35 -4.32 -13.43
CA LYS A 34 21.33 -4.89 -12.55
C LYS A 34 20.16 -3.92 -12.41
N ILE A 35 18.96 -4.45 -12.38
CA ILE A 35 17.72 -3.72 -12.15
C ILE A 35 16.99 -4.38 -11.00
N TYR A 36 16.57 -3.58 -10.02
CA TYR A 36 15.80 -4.01 -8.87
C TYR A 36 14.43 -3.31 -8.86
N VAL A 37 13.40 -4.03 -8.48
CA VAL A 37 12.07 -3.48 -8.20
C VAL A 37 11.89 -3.43 -6.69
N VAL A 38 11.60 -2.23 -6.19
CA VAL A 38 11.27 -2.00 -4.78
C VAL A 38 9.79 -1.63 -4.71
N TYR A 39 9.02 -2.39 -3.96
CA TYR A 39 7.58 -2.21 -3.87
C TYR A 39 7.04 -2.60 -2.50
N ASN A 40 5.81 -2.17 -2.21
CA ASN A 40 5.10 -2.56 -0.99
C ASN A 40 4.27 -3.82 -1.25
N ARG A 41 4.74 -4.96 -0.75
CA ARG A 41 3.96 -6.19 -0.82
C ARG A 41 2.76 -6.12 0.11
N PHE A 42 1.59 -6.38 -0.43
CA PHE A 42 0.36 -6.48 0.33
C PHE A 42 0.29 -7.82 1.07
N VAL A 43 0.24 -7.79 2.40
CA VAL A 43 0.02 -8.97 3.25
C VAL A 43 -1.42 -8.99 3.73
N ASN A 44 -1.88 -7.87 4.29
CA ASN A 44 -3.27 -7.61 4.67
C ASN A 44 -3.48 -6.10 4.79
N ALA A 45 -4.72 -5.66 5.00
CA ALA A 45 -5.06 -4.25 5.08
C ALA A 45 -4.30 -3.47 6.17
N ALA A 46 -3.85 -4.15 7.23
CA ALA A 46 -3.14 -3.52 8.35
C ALA A 46 -1.61 -3.66 8.24
N THR A 47 -1.10 -4.56 7.39
CA THR A 47 0.32 -4.90 7.32
C THR A 47 0.80 -4.93 5.88
N GLN A 48 1.79 -4.10 5.59
CA GLN A 48 2.53 -4.08 4.33
C GLN A 48 4.00 -4.33 4.63
N ARG A 49 4.71 -4.89 3.65
CA ARG A 49 6.17 -5.10 3.73
C ARG A 49 6.83 -4.51 2.51
N ILE A 50 7.90 -3.74 2.75
CA ILE A 50 8.76 -3.30 1.65
C ILE A 50 9.59 -4.50 1.22
N GLU A 51 9.45 -4.89 -0.04
CA GLU A 51 10.25 -5.93 -0.67
C GLU A 51 11.13 -5.35 -1.78
N THR A 52 12.31 -5.93 -1.91
CA THR A 52 13.25 -5.60 -2.98
C THR A 52 13.55 -6.88 -3.73
N GLU A 53 13.06 -6.95 -4.96
CA GLU A 53 13.30 -8.11 -5.83
C GLU A 53 14.22 -7.72 -6.98
N GLN A 54 15.15 -8.61 -7.31
CA GLN A 54 15.97 -8.42 -8.49
C GLN A 54 15.12 -8.74 -9.72
N PHE A 55 14.98 -7.74 -10.59
CA PHE A 55 14.24 -7.86 -11.83
C PHE A 55 15.13 -8.39 -12.96
N LEU A 56 16.32 -7.82 -13.11
CA LEU A 56 17.33 -8.25 -14.10
C LEU A 56 18.73 -8.21 -13.49
N PRO A 57 19.60 -9.17 -13.80
CA PRO A 57 19.33 -10.43 -14.51
C PRO A 57 18.44 -11.38 -13.69
N ILE A 58 17.74 -12.28 -14.41
CA ILE A 58 16.89 -13.29 -13.78
C ILE A 58 17.77 -14.22 -12.95
N GLN A 59 17.42 -14.39 -11.68
CA GLN A 59 18.06 -15.38 -10.81
C GLN A 59 17.38 -16.73 -11.02
N ALA A 60 18.16 -17.75 -11.37
CA ALA A 60 17.65 -19.09 -11.36
C ALA A 60 17.28 -19.47 -9.91
N PRO A 61 16.11 -20.05 -9.66
CA PRO A 61 15.78 -20.53 -8.33
C PRO A 61 16.80 -21.60 -7.91
N GLU A 62 17.21 -21.56 -6.64
CA GLU A 62 18.01 -22.66 -6.07
C GLU A 62 17.15 -23.93 -6.10
N VAL A 63 17.45 -24.78 -7.07
CA VAL A 63 16.76 -26.06 -7.19
C VAL A 63 17.35 -27.00 -6.16
N ASP A 64 16.58 -27.31 -5.13
CA ASP A 64 16.88 -28.42 -4.22
C ASP A 64 17.01 -29.69 -5.05
N SER A 65 18.24 -30.14 -5.24
CA SER A 65 18.59 -31.31 -6.06
C SER A 65 17.90 -32.59 -5.57
N SER A 66 17.39 -32.60 -4.35
CA SER A 66 16.64 -33.71 -3.75
C SER A 66 15.20 -33.85 -4.26
N LYS A 67 14.65 -32.82 -4.95
CA LYS A 67 13.29 -32.78 -5.51
C LYS A 67 13.24 -32.66 -7.02
N ALA A 68 14.39 -32.75 -7.69
CA ALA A 68 14.43 -32.74 -9.14
C ALA A 68 13.75 -34.02 -9.69
N THR A 69 12.46 -33.93 -9.93
CA THR A 69 11.73 -34.95 -10.69
C THR A 69 12.21 -34.80 -12.14
N THR A 70 13.13 -35.65 -12.54
CA THR A 70 13.54 -35.81 -13.96
C THR A 70 12.38 -36.41 -14.74
N GLY A 71 11.34 -35.63 -15.01
CA GLY A 71 10.32 -35.97 -16.00
C GLY A 71 10.87 -35.67 -17.40
N ASP A 72 10.80 -36.62 -18.29
CA ASP A 72 11.05 -36.36 -19.71
C ASP A 72 9.85 -35.53 -20.23
N TYR A 73 10.09 -34.23 -20.46
CA TYR A 73 9.09 -33.35 -21.03
C TYR A 73 9.36 -33.22 -22.55
N ILE A 74 8.31 -33.37 -23.32
CA ILE A 74 8.31 -33.08 -24.76
C ILE A 74 7.95 -31.59 -24.92
N PHE A 75 8.83 -30.83 -25.56
CA PHE A 75 8.62 -29.40 -25.83
C PHE A 75 8.17 -29.20 -27.27
N GLU A 76 7.06 -28.50 -27.47
CA GLU A 76 6.56 -28.10 -28.77
C GLU A 76 6.30 -26.59 -28.78
N PRO A 77 6.83 -25.79 -29.73
CA PRO A 77 7.63 -26.22 -30.92
C PRO A 77 9.09 -26.57 -30.58
N SER A 78 9.78 -25.76 -29.77
CA SER A 78 11.14 -26.01 -29.27
C SER A 78 11.34 -25.37 -27.91
N LYS A 79 12.30 -25.89 -27.13
CA LYS A 79 12.61 -25.33 -25.82
C LYS A 79 13.11 -23.89 -25.93
N GLU A 80 13.88 -23.57 -26.92
CA GLU A 80 14.47 -22.25 -27.17
C GLU A 80 13.38 -21.22 -27.49
N GLU A 81 12.47 -21.53 -28.41
CA GLU A 81 11.37 -20.63 -28.77
C GLU A 81 10.42 -20.36 -27.58
N ILE A 82 10.14 -21.40 -26.79
CA ILE A 82 9.32 -21.25 -25.57
C ILE A 82 10.01 -20.30 -24.58
N ILE A 83 11.32 -20.42 -24.38
CA ILE A 83 12.07 -19.56 -23.45
C ILE A 83 12.09 -18.12 -23.94
N GLU A 84 12.31 -17.89 -25.22
CA GLU A 84 12.35 -16.54 -25.82
C GLU A 84 11.00 -15.80 -25.67
N ASP A 85 9.88 -16.49 -25.74
CA ASP A 85 8.56 -15.89 -25.56
C ASP A 85 8.14 -15.79 -24.08
N LEU A 86 8.48 -16.80 -23.27
CA LEU A 86 8.03 -16.90 -21.89
C LEU A 86 8.76 -15.92 -20.95
N ILE A 87 10.07 -15.71 -21.17
CA ILE A 87 10.87 -14.84 -20.30
C ILE A 87 10.35 -13.39 -20.31
N PRO A 88 10.17 -12.73 -21.48
CA PRO A 88 9.62 -11.37 -21.49
C PRO A 88 8.21 -11.28 -20.89
N LYS A 89 7.36 -12.27 -21.16
CA LYS A 89 6.00 -12.32 -20.57
C LYS A 89 6.05 -12.45 -19.05
N SER A 90 6.91 -13.31 -18.53
CA SER A 90 7.08 -13.50 -17.09
C SER A 90 7.57 -12.22 -16.41
N LEU A 91 8.51 -11.50 -16.99
CA LEU A 91 8.99 -10.22 -16.46
C LEU A 91 7.89 -9.16 -16.45
N LYS A 92 7.10 -9.06 -17.52
CA LYS A 92 5.94 -8.15 -17.57
C LYS A 92 4.94 -8.45 -16.46
N VAL A 93 4.62 -9.72 -16.27
CA VAL A 93 3.70 -10.17 -15.21
C VAL A 93 4.28 -9.89 -13.81
N GLN A 94 5.57 -10.12 -13.61
CA GLN A 94 6.24 -9.83 -12.33
C GLN A 94 6.18 -8.34 -11.98
N LEU A 95 6.48 -7.46 -12.94
CA LEU A 95 6.39 -6.01 -12.75
C LEU A 95 4.95 -5.57 -12.48
N PHE A 96 3.99 -6.07 -13.27
CA PHE A 96 2.57 -5.77 -13.09
C PHE A 96 2.07 -6.20 -11.71
N LYS A 97 2.45 -7.40 -11.25
CA LYS A 97 2.14 -7.88 -9.90
C LYS A 97 2.70 -6.95 -8.82
N ALA A 98 3.97 -6.54 -8.95
CA ALA A 98 4.60 -5.66 -7.96
C ALA A 98 3.88 -4.30 -7.84
N ILE A 99 3.44 -3.73 -8.97
CA ILE A 99 2.70 -2.47 -8.99
C ILE A 99 1.29 -2.66 -8.41
N LEU A 100 0.60 -3.75 -8.75
CA LEU A 100 -0.72 -4.07 -8.16
C LEU A 100 -0.64 -4.27 -6.66
N ASP A 101 0.36 -5.00 -6.17
CA ASP A 101 0.58 -5.21 -4.74
C ASP A 101 0.83 -3.87 -4.02
N SER A 102 1.64 -2.99 -4.61
CA SER A 102 1.91 -1.66 -4.07
C SER A 102 0.66 -0.78 -4.01
N ASN A 103 -0.16 -0.80 -5.06
CA ASN A 103 -1.43 -0.08 -5.11
C ASN A 103 -2.41 -0.59 -4.05
N ALA A 104 -2.57 -1.91 -3.94
CA ALA A 104 -3.40 -2.53 -2.92
C ALA A 104 -2.92 -2.21 -1.49
N ALA A 105 -1.59 -2.20 -1.28
CA ALA A 105 -0.97 -1.86 -0.01
C ALA A 105 -1.24 -0.41 0.40
N GLU A 106 -1.17 0.52 -0.55
CA GLU A 106 -1.51 1.93 -0.33
C GLU A 106 -2.97 2.12 0.09
N HIS A 107 -3.89 1.52 -0.66
CA HIS A 107 -5.32 1.59 -0.33
C HIS A 107 -5.64 0.96 1.03
N GLY A 108 -5.01 -0.16 1.37
CA GLY A 108 -5.14 -0.81 2.67
C GLY A 108 -4.65 0.07 3.82
N ALA A 109 -3.47 0.68 3.66
CA ALA A 109 -2.91 1.59 4.64
C ALA A 109 -3.77 2.83 4.84
N ARG A 110 -4.25 3.43 3.75
CA ARG A 110 -5.16 4.59 3.78
C ARG A 110 -6.46 4.25 4.49
N MET A 111 -7.08 3.12 4.19
CA MET A 111 -8.31 2.66 4.86
C MET A 111 -8.09 2.51 6.37
N THR A 112 -7.00 1.87 6.79
CA THR A 112 -6.67 1.69 8.21
C THR A 112 -6.42 3.02 8.92
N ALA A 113 -5.73 3.96 8.26
CA ALA A 113 -5.50 5.30 8.80
C ALA A 113 -6.81 6.08 8.96
N MET A 114 -7.72 6.00 7.98
CA MET A 114 -9.03 6.65 8.06
C MET A 114 -9.91 6.06 9.16
N HIS A 115 -9.92 4.75 9.37
CA HIS A 115 -10.63 4.13 10.49
C HIS A 115 -10.12 4.67 11.84
N LYS A 116 -8.80 4.66 12.05
CA LYS A 116 -8.21 5.22 13.27
C LYS A 116 -8.54 6.69 13.47
N ALA A 117 -8.53 7.49 12.41
CA ALA A 117 -8.90 8.89 12.47
C ALA A 117 -10.38 9.08 12.87
N THR A 118 -11.26 8.24 12.35
CA THR A 118 -12.70 8.25 12.69
C THR A 118 -12.94 7.86 14.14
N ASP A 119 -12.26 6.83 14.63
CA ASP A 119 -12.36 6.40 16.03
C ASP A 119 -11.87 7.50 16.98
N ASN A 120 -10.71 8.08 16.69
CA ASN A 120 -10.18 9.21 17.48
C ASN A 120 -11.12 10.42 17.47
N ALA A 121 -11.73 10.75 16.33
CA ALA A 121 -12.70 11.83 16.23
C ALA A 121 -13.97 11.55 17.06
N SER A 122 -14.45 10.30 17.06
CA SER A 122 -15.58 9.87 17.88
C SER A 122 -15.31 10.01 19.37
N ASP A 123 -14.13 9.61 19.81
CA ASP A 123 -13.75 9.70 21.22
C ASP A 123 -13.55 11.15 21.65
N LEU A 124 -12.93 11.98 20.83
CA LEU A 124 -12.83 13.42 21.06
C LEU A 124 -14.22 14.08 21.14
N GLN A 125 -15.15 13.68 20.28
CA GLN A 125 -16.53 14.17 20.33
C GLN A 125 -17.22 13.84 21.66
N LYS A 126 -17.02 12.62 22.18
CA LYS A 126 -17.58 12.21 23.49
C LYS A 126 -16.98 13.05 24.63
N GLU A 127 -15.67 13.25 24.62
CA GLU A 127 -14.96 14.04 25.61
C GLU A 127 -15.42 15.50 25.59
N LEU A 128 -15.54 16.10 24.42
CA LEU A 128 -16.04 17.46 24.25
C LEU A 128 -17.50 17.60 24.75
N LYS A 129 -18.36 16.61 24.46
CA LYS A 129 -19.75 16.61 25.01
C LYS A 129 -19.77 16.57 26.54
N LEU A 130 -18.91 15.76 27.15
CA LEU A 130 -18.78 15.72 28.62
C LEU A 130 -18.29 17.05 29.18
N SER A 131 -17.25 17.62 28.58
CA SER A 131 -16.71 18.93 28.98
C SER A 131 -17.74 20.04 28.83
N TYR A 132 -18.46 20.07 27.70
CA TYR A 132 -19.55 21.03 27.48
C TYR A 132 -20.64 20.90 28.52
N ASN A 133 -21.11 19.68 28.83
CA ASN A 133 -22.16 19.47 29.83
C ASN A 133 -21.70 19.89 31.23
N LYS A 134 -20.44 19.60 31.61
CA LYS A 134 -19.87 20.08 32.89
C LYS A 134 -19.83 21.61 32.98
N ALA A 135 -19.35 22.26 31.92
CA ALA A 135 -19.29 23.71 31.86
C ALA A 135 -20.68 24.33 31.89
N ARG A 136 -21.65 23.76 31.19
CA ARG A 136 -23.06 24.19 31.25
C ARG A 136 -23.65 24.06 32.63
N GLN A 137 -23.44 22.91 33.31
CA GLN A 137 -23.93 22.70 34.68
C GLN A 137 -23.29 23.70 35.66
N ALA A 138 -21.98 23.94 35.55
CA ALA A 138 -21.29 24.93 36.37
C ALA A 138 -21.83 26.34 36.15
N ALA A 139 -22.07 26.72 34.90
CA ALA A 139 -22.66 28.04 34.58
C ALA A 139 -24.06 28.19 35.20
N ILE A 140 -24.95 27.20 35.05
CA ILE A 140 -26.29 27.20 35.64
C ILE A 140 -26.21 27.26 37.17
N THR A 141 -25.30 26.50 37.79
CA THR A 141 -25.13 26.50 39.26
C THR A 141 -24.65 27.86 39.75
N ASN A 142 -23.69 28.48 39.07
CA ASN A 142 -23.24 29.84 39.42
C ASN A 142 -24.34 30.87 39.30
N GLU A 143 -25.16 30.81 38.25
CA GLU A 143 -26.28 31.71 38.04
C GLU A 143 -27.34 31.56 39.16
N ILE A 144 -27.63 30.33 39.57
CA ILE A 144 -28.54 30.06 40.73
C ILE A 144 -27.94 30.61 42.02
N LEU A 145 -26.63 30.41 42.26
CA LEU A 145 -25.97 30.93 43.47
C LEU A 145 -25.96 32.46 43.50
N GLU A 146 -25.77 33.12 42.36
CA GLU A 146 -25.87 34.60 42.27
C GLU A 146 -27.29 35.09 42.57
N ILE A 147 -28.32 34.42 42.06
CA ILE A 147 -29.73 34.78 42.33
C ILE A 147 -30.04 34.57 43.77
N VAL A 148 -29.67 33.45 44.39
CA VAL A 148 -29.94 33.15 45.83
C VAL A 148 -29.19 34.13 46.73
N GLY A 149 -27.90 34.38 46.42
CA GLY A 149 -27.10 35.35 47.19
C GLY A 149 -27.62 36.77 47.08
N GLY A 150 -28.15 37.20 45.94
CA GLY A 150 -28.84 38.49 45.78
C GLY A 150 -30.16 38.58 46.53
N ALA A 151 -30.91 37.49 46.55
CA ALA A 151 -32.16 37.44 47.33
C ALA A 151 -31.92 37.48 48.83
N GLU A 152 -30.89 36.80 49.35
CA GLU A 152 -30.48 36.87 50.75
C GLU A 152 -30.04 38.30 51.18
N ALA A 153 -29.23 38.94 50.31
CA ALA A 153 -28.79 40.32 50.59
C ALA A 153 -29.93 41.37 50.62
N LEU A 154 -31.05 41.10 49.96
CA LEU A 154 -32.24 41.95 49.99
C LEU A 154 -33.11 41.73 51.24
N ASN A 155 -32.99 40.61 51.93
CA ASN A 155 -33.76 40.22 53.09
C ASN A 155 -33.03 40.46 54.45
N ALA A 156 -31.76 40.86 54.37
CA ALA A 156 -30.95 41.25 55.51
C ALA A 156 -30.91 42.75 55.70
#